data_72ea54accd441d3aebbb4ba4850749f9
#
_entry.id   72ea54accd441d3aebbb4ba4850749f9
#
_cell.length_a   1.000
_cell.length_b   1.000
_cell.length_c   1.000
_cell.angle_alpha   90.00
_cell.angle_beta   90.00
_cell.angle_gamma   90.00
#
_symmetry.space_group_name_H-M   'P 1'
#
loop_
_entity.id
_entity.type
_entity.pdbx_description
1 polymer ?
#
loop_
_entity_poly.entity_id
_entity_poly.type
_entity_poly.pdbx_seq_one_letter_code
_entity_poly.pdbx_strand_id
1 'polypeptide(L)'
;MKVIFVVQGEGRGHLTQALALRQILLHEGHEIVKVLVGKSKNRKIPEFFLHQIDCPTELFDSPNFLPSKDNKRFCLLRSMAYNSLLVPSYISSINFIRKNIQESGADIIINFYEVLCGITYSLFHFGIPEVCIGHQYLFLHPSFQMPGKYPLPEFLLRVFTRITCLRATKKLALSIRDYGDNAANGIKVVPPLLRQKVKTTIRHHGNYIVGYMLNAGYAEDVKAWHQKHPHTQLHFFWDKADAPEELQVDETLTFHRINDVKFLKYMAGCKAYATTAGFESVCEALYMGKPCMLIPAHVEQECNALDAEREMAGVATDAFDIDKLKVFARGYEEDVEFRMWENYAEIRIMAAIDSAYNEYYDTTETCVYDEKKSNITIASFFQS
;
A
#
# COMPACT_ATOMS: atom_id res chain seq x y z
N MET A 1 2.95 -15.47 17.48
CA MET A 1 4.00 -14.43 17.45
C MET A 1 3.42 -13.10 17.95
N LYS A 2 4.24 -12.30 18.62
CA LYS A 2 3.97 -10.88 18.91
C LYS A 2 4.52 -10.02 17.78
N VAL A 3 3.69 -9.18 17.22
CA VAL A 3 4.00 -8.44 16.00
C VAL A 3 3.93 -6.93 16.26
N ILE A 4 4.92 -6.18 15.79
CA ILE A 4 4.86 -4.72 15.73
C ILE A 4 4.67 -4.28 14.28
N PHE A 5 3.73 -3.36 14.04
CA PHE A 5 3.53 -2.75 12.73
C PHE A 5 4.22 -1.39 12.66
N VAL A 6 4.88 -1.11 11.54
CA VAL A 6 5.36 0.23 11.20
C VAL A 6 4.75 0.60 9.85
N VAL A 7 3.94 1.66 9.82
CA VAL A 7 3.04 1.94 8.70
C VAL A 7 3.27 3.34 8.16
N GLN A 8 3.43 3.46 6.84
CA GLN A 8 3.44 4.74 6.15
C GLN A 8 2.03 5.34 6.10
N GLY A 9 1.82 6.50 6.73
CA GLY A 9 0.51 7.11 6.96
C GLY A 9 0.08 8.19 5.96
N GLU A 10 0.88 8.50 4.94
CA GLU A 10 0.55 9.54 3.96
C GLU A 10 -0.62 9.15 3.04
N GLY A 11 -0.65 7.89 2.60
CA GLY A 11 -1.75 7.31 1.83
C GLY A 11 -2.73 6.53 2.69
N ARG A 12 -3.92 6.25 2.15
CA ARG A 12 -4.90 5.34 2.79
C ARG A 12 -4.54 3.86 2.55
N GLY A 13 -3.82 3.56 1.47
CA GLY A 13 -3.51 2.19 1.03
C GLY A 13 -2.80 1.38 2.10
N HIS A 14 -1.63 1.83 2.57
CA HIS A 14 -0.86 1.10 3.59
C HIS A 14 -1.59 0.95 4.93
N LEU A 15 -2.41 1.95 5.31
CA LEU A 15 -3.29 1.85 6.46
C LEU A 15 -4.35 0.74 6.27
N THR A 16 -4.92 0.64 5.07
CA THR A 16 -5.88 -0.42 4.71
C THR A 16 -5.22 -1.80 4.68
N GLN A 17 -4.00 -1.90 4.13
CA GLN A 17 -3.20 -3.13 4.16
C GLN A 17 -2.92 -3.59 5.60
N ALA A 18 -2.54 -2.67 6.49
CA ALA A 18 -2.29 -2.97 7.90
C ALA A 18 -3.55 -3.51 8.60
N LEU A 19 -4.72 -2.93 8.34
CA LEU A 19 -5.99 -3.42 8.87
C LEU A 19 -6.36 -4.82 8.34
N ALA A 20 -6.13 -5.07 7.05
CA ALA A 20 -6.39 -6.36 6.45
C ALA A 20 -5.46 -7.44 7.01
N LEU A 21 -4.15 -7.16 7.11
CA LEU A 21 -3.19 -8.10 7.70
C LEU A 21 -3.46 -8.34 9.18
N ARG A 22 -3.86 -7.30 9.94
CA ARG A 22 -4.25 -7.47 11.35
C ARG A 22 -5.33 -8.55 11.49
N GLN A 23 -6.35 -8.53 10.65
CA GLN A 23 -7.44 -9.52 10.71
C GLN A 23 -6.91 -10.94 10.48
N ILE A 24 -6.02 -11.13 9.51
CA ILE A 24 -5.38 -12.42 9.22
C ILE A 24 -4.56 -12.89 10.43
N LEU A 25 -3.68 -12.03 10.96
CA LEU A 25 -2.81 -12.37 12.09
C LEU A 25 -3.60 -12.73 13.35
N LEU A 26 -4.68 -12.02 13.65
CA LEU A 26 -5.54 -12.33 14.80
C LEU A 26 -6.29 -13.66 14.60
N HIS A 27 -6.74 -13.96 13.38
CA HIS A 27 -7.37 -15.24 13.05
C HIS A 27 -6.40 -16.42 13.26
N GLU A 28 -5.13 -16.24 12.92
CA GLU A 28 -4.06 -17.21 13.13
C GLU A 28 -3.49 -17.21 14.57
N GLY A 29 -4.12 -16.48 15.50
CA GLY A 29 -3.74 -16.48 16.92
C GLY A 29 -2.50 -15.66 17.25
N HIS A 30 -2.08 -14.74 16.39
CA HIS A 30 -0.99 -13.80 16.64
C HIS A 30 -1.48 -12.52 17.33
N GLU A 31 -0.59 -11.82 18.01
CA GLU A 31 -0.86 -10.57 18.73
C GLU A 31 -0.15 -9.39 18.07
N ILE A 32 -0.87 -8.30 17.79
CA ILE A 32 -0.25 -7.03 17.41
C ILE A 32 -0.06 -6.21 18.69
N VAL A 33 1.19 -6.12 19.15
CA VAL A 33 1.53 -5.47 20.43
C VAL A 33 1.59 -3.95 20.32
N LYS A 34 1.93 -3.42 19.13
CA LYS A 34 2.03 -1.98 18.89
C LYS A 34 1.96 -1.65 17.40
N VAL A 35 1.47 -0.45 17.10
CA VAL A 35 1.49 0.12 15.75
C VAL A 35 2.17 1.49 15.79
N LEU A 36 3.18 1.70 14.96
CA LEU A 36 3.86 2.97 14.75
C LEU A 36 3.45 3.52 13.38
N VAL A 37 2.97 4.76 13.31
CA VAL A 37 2.53 5.36 12.05
C VAL A 37 3.35 6.58 11.73
N GLY A 38 4.11 6.50 10.64
CA GLY A 38 4.86 7.63 10.09
C GLY A 38 3.96 8.57 9.30
N LYS A 39 3.98 9.87 9.62
CA LYS A 39 3.19 10.88 8.92
C LYS A 39 3.90 12.22 8.84
N SER A 40 3.57 13.03 7.84
CA SER A 40 3.99 14.43 7.83
C SER A 40 3.21 15.25 8.86
N LYS A 41 3.77 16.41 9.24
CA LYS A 41 3.19 17.27 10.30
C LYS A 41 1.73 17.63 10.09
N ASN A 42 1.35 17.89 8.84
CA ASN A 42 -0.01 18.35 8.49
C ASN A 42 -0.98 17.20 8.19
N ARG A 43 -0.50 15.96 8.10
CA ARG A 43 -1.34 14.80 7.82
C ARG A 43 -2.10 14.38 9.08
N LYS A 44 -3.41 14.24 8.96
CA LYS A 44 -4.26 13.61 9.97
C LYS A 44 -4.47 12.15 9.58
N ILE A 45 -4.20 11.24 10.51
CA ILE A 45 -4.51 9.82 10.30
C ILE A 45 -6.03 9.66 10.31
N PRO A 46 -6.60 8.94 9.34
CA PRO A 46 -8.05 8.75 9.27
C PRO A 46 -8.60 8.05 10.52
N GLU A 47 -9.71 8.56 11.05
CA GLU A 47 -10.35 8.02 12.26
C GLU A 47 -10.73 6.55 12.12
N PHE A 48 -11.17 6.13 10.92
CA PHE A 48 -11.51 4.73 10.67
C PHE A 48 -10.35 3.78 10.98
N PHE A 49 -9.09 4.21 10.71
CA PHE A 49 -7.92 3.41 11.01
C PHE A 49 -7.70 3.29 12.51
N LEU A 50 -7.72 4.42 13.23
CA LEU A 50 -7.51 4.45 14.68
C LEU A 50 -8.57 3.63 15.43
N HIS A 51 -9.83 3.65 14.94
CA HIS A 51 -10.90 2.84 15.53
C HIS A 51 -10.81 1.35 15.22
N GLN A 52 -10.32 0.98 14.02
CA GLN A 52 -10.31 -0.42 13.59
C GLN A 52 -9.02 -1.15 13.95
N ILE A 53 -7.90 -0.43 14.13
CA ILE A 53 -6.62 -1.06 14.45
C ILE A 53 -6.62 -1.66 15.87
N ASP A 54 -7.39 -1.10 16.79
CA ASP A 54 -7.65 -1.62 18.13
C ASP A 54 -6.38 -2.16 18.83
N CYS A 55 -5.35 -1.32 18.86
CA CYS A 55 -4.02 -1.63 19.36
C CYS A 55 -3.31 -0.30 19.75
N PRO A 56 -2.40 -0.30 20.74
CA PRO A 56 -1.60 0.89 21.07
C PRO A 56 -0.93 1.46 19.82
N THR A 57 -1.31 2.70 19.45
CA THR A 57 -0.84 3.34 18.22
C THR A 57 -0.12 4.63 18.55
N GLU A 58 1.12 4.77 18.07
CA GLU A 58 1.93 5.96 18.23
C GLU A 58 2.32 6.56 16.88
N LEU A 59 2.43 7.89 16.83
CA LEU A 59 2.70 8.63 15.61
C LEU A 59 4.10 9.24 15.66
N PHE A 60 4.77 9.29 14.50
CA PHE A 60 6.07 9.94 14.35
C PHE A 60 6.17 10.72 13.04
N ASP A 61 7.11 11.67 12.97
CA ASP A 61 7.33 12.47 11.75
C ASP A 61 8.05 11.64 10.69
N SER A 62 7.49 11.59 9.49
CA SER A 62 8.05 10.85 8.33
C SER A 62 8.08 11.72 7.08
N PRO A 63 9.00 11.45 6.13
CA PRO A 63 9.09 12.16 4.86
C PRO A 63 7.80 12.08 4.04
N ASN A 64 7.50 13.17 3.30
CA ASN A 64 6.33 13.26 2.44
C ASN A 64 6.65 13.89 1.09
N PHE A 65 5.82 13.59 0.09
CA PHE A 65 5.83 14.24 -1.21
C PHE A 65 4.81 15.39 -1.24
N LEU A 66 5.27 16.58 -1.59
CA LEU A 66 4.41 17.77 -1.65
C LEU A 66 3.69 17.87 -3.00
N PRO A 67 2.42 18.29 -3.01
CA PRO A 67 1.66 18.46 -4.24
C PRO A 67 2.21 19.59 -5.10
N SER A 68 1.97 19.51 -6.41
CA SER A 68 2.18 20.59 -7.37
C SER A 68 1.18 21.75 -7.14
N LYS A 69 1.37 22.87 -7.84
CA LYS A 69 0.52 24.07 -7.68
C LYS A 69 -0.94 23.82 -8.10
N ASP A 70 -1.16 22.97 -9.11
CA ASP A 70 -2.47 22.56 -9.59
C ASP A 70 -3.15 21.48 -8.76
N ASN A 71 -2.45 20.99 -7.72
CA ASN A 71 -2.89 19.91 -6.83
C ASN A 71 -3.31 18.63 -7.58
N LYS A 72 -2.68 18.35 -8.73
CA LYS A 72 -2.90 17.11 -9.50
C LYS A 72 -1.74 16.16 -9.41
N ARG A 73 -0.48 16.64 -9.32
CA ARG A 73 0.76 15.85 -9.29
C ARG A 73 1.64 16.21 -8.10
N PHE A 74 2.74 15.46 -7.91
CA PHE A 74 3.77 15.80 -6.90
C PHE A 74 4.90 16.64 -7.51
N CYS A 75 5.47 17.55 -6.68
CA CYS A 75 6.62 18.37 -7.05
C CYS A 75 7.89 17.85 -6.36
N LEU A 76 8.72 17.11 -7.09
CA LEU A 76 9.89 16.43 -6.54
C LEU A 76 10.90 17.40 -5.90
N LEU A 77 11.30 18.47 -6.60
CA LEU A 77 12.27 19.45 -6.08
C LEU A 77 11.78 20.13 -4.80
N ARG A 78 10.50 20.51 -4.76
CA ARG A 78 9.89 21.10 -3.57
C ARG A 78 9.84 20.11 -2.42
N SER A 79 9.55 18.83 -2.71
CA SER A 79 9.54 17.77 -1.72
C SER A 79 10.94 17.52 -1.15
N MET A 80 11.97 17.49 -1.99
CA MET A 80 13.37 17.33 -1.54
C MET A 80 13.80 18.48 -0.64
N ALA A 81 13.56 19.74 -1.04
CA ALA A 81 13.89 20.91 -0.23
C ALA A 81 13.15 20.92 1.11
N TYR A 82 11.87 20.56 1.12
CA TYR A 82 11.07 20.46 2.33
C TYR A 82 11.59 19.38 3.27
N ASN A 83 11.83 18.17 2.77
CA ASN A 83 12.30 17.06 3.59
C ASN A 83 13.74 17.28 4.12
N SER A 84 14.62 17.98 3.38
CA SER A 84 15.97 18.30 3.86
C SER A 84 15.97 19.20 5.10
N LEU A 85 14.99 20.10 5.23
CA LEU A 85 14.81 20.94 6.42
C LEU A 85 14.32 20.16 7.64
N LEU A 86 13.74 18.97 7.44
CA LEU A 86 13.17 18.14 8.50
C LEU A 86 14.08 16.99 8.95
N VAL A 87 15.29 16.90 8.42
CA VAL A 87 16.26 15.85 8.80
C VAL A 87 16.45 15.69 10.31
N PRO A 88 16.57 16.77 11.13
CA PRO A 88 16.65 16.61 12.59
C PRO A 88 15.43 15.91 13.21
N SER A 89 14.21 16.18 12.70
CA SER A 89 12.99 15.50 13.13
C SER A 89 13.04 14.02 12.76
N TYR A 90 13.56 13.68 11.57
CA TYR A 90 13.68 12.28 11.13
C TYR A 90 14.70 11.50 11.94
N ILE A 91 15.80 12.11 12.39
CA ILE A 91 16.75 11.49 13.33
C ILE A 91 16.04 11.18 14.66
N SER A 92 15.22 12.11 15.16
CA SER A 92 14.40 11.85 16.34
C SER A 92 13.42 10.70 16.12
N SER A 93 12.77 10.63 14.95
CA SER A 93 11.86 9.54 14.58
C SER A 93 12.57 8.18 14.46
N ILE A 94 13.80 8.15 13.92
CA ILE A 94 14.64 6.93 13.89
C ILE A 94 14.91 6.42 15.30
N ASN A 95 15.30 7.31 16.23
CA ASN A 95 15.51 6.93 17.63
C ASN A 95 14.21 6.48 18.32
N PHE A 96 13.09 7.13 18.00
CA PHE A 96 11.76 6.75 18.48
C PHE A 96 11.37 5.35 18.01
N ILE A 97 11.50 5.04 16.72
CA ILE A 97 11.25 3.72 16.14
C ILE A 97 12.14 2.68 16.83
N ARG A 98 13.46 2.95 16.92
CA ARG A 98 14.43 2.09 17.59
C ARG A 98 13.99 1.72 19.01
N LYS A 99 13.68 2.73 19.83
CA LYS A 99 13.25 2.54 21.22
C LYS A 99 11.99 1.68 21.31
N ASN A 100 10.99 1.99 20.50
CA ASN A 100 9.72 1.26 20.47
C ASN A 100 9.92 -0.21 20.07
N ILE A 101 10.75 -0.50 19.08
CA ILE A 101 11.07 -1.89 18.69
C ILE A 101 11.72 -2.63 19.87
N GLN A 102 12.75 -2.03 20.51
CA GLN A 102 13.48 -2.64 21.61
C GLN A 102 12.62 -2.92 22.85
N GLU A 103 11.62 -2.04 23.12
CA GLU A 103 10.74 -2.13 24.28
C GLU A 103 9.45 -2.93 24.00
N SER A 104 9.13 -3.26 22.76
CA SER A 104 7.85 -3.89 22.38
C SER A 104 7.73 -5.35 22.83
N GLY A 105 8.85 -6.07 22.97
CA GLY A 105 8.86 -7.51 23.14
C GLY A 105 8.28 -8.26 21.95
N ALA A 106 8.31 -7.64 20.74
CA ALA A 106 7.83 -8.28 19.52
C ALA A 106 8.82 -9.33 19.02
N ASP A 107 8.28 -10.37 18.38
CA ASP A 107 9.04 -11.44 17.74
C ASP A 107 9.38 -11.11 16.28
N ILE A 108 8.62 -10.20 15.66
CA ILE A 108 8.74 -9.84 14.25
C ILE A 108 8.21 -8.41 14.00
N ILE A 109 8.81 -7.73 13.01
CA ILE A 109 8.35 -6.42 12.53
C ILE A 109 7.72 -6.59 11.16
N ILE A 110 6.56 -5.96 10.97
CA ILE A 110 5.93 -5.80 9.66
C ILE A 110 5.99 -4.32 9.28
N ASN A 111 6.73 -4.04 8.21
CA ASN A 111 6.91 -2.69 7.67
C ASN A 111 6.05 -2.50 6.42
N PHE A 112 5.05 -1.62 6.52
CA PHE A 112 4.19 -1.21 5.41
C PHE A 112 4.78 0.01 4.70
N TYR A 113 5.88 -0.21 3.98
CA TYR A 113 6.54 0.78 3.12
C TYR A 113 7.05 2.04 3.85
N GLU A 114 7.31 1.97 5.17
CA GLU A 114 7.81 3.11 5.94
C GLU A 114 9.34 3.24 5.85
N VAL A 115 9.78 4.33 5.24
CA VAL A 115 11.19 4.53 4.89
C VAL A 115 12.11 4.69 6.11
N LEU A 116 11.64 5.33 7.18
CA LEU A 116 12.45 5.49 8.39
C LEU A 116 12.60 4.17 9.14
N CYS A 117 11.67 3.22 8.98
CA CYS A 117 11.82 1.85 9.48
C CYS A 117 12.98 1.14 8.78
N GLY A 118 13.01 1.13 7.44
CA GLY A 118 14.12 0.54 6.69
C GLY A 118 15.48 1.17 7.02
N ILE A 119 15.53 2.50 7.18
CA ILE A 119 16.75 3.20 7.63
C ILE A 119 17.13 2.75 9.05
N THR A 120 16.17 2.69 9.98
CA THR A 120 16.41 2.27 11.36
C THR A 120 16.96 0.84 11.40
N TYR A 121 16.41 -0.06 10.59
CA TYR A 121 16.88 -1.44 10.47
C TYR A 121 18.29 -1.54 9.89
N SER A 122 18.67 -0.62 8.99
CA SER A 122 20.02 -0.58 8.44
C SER A 122 21.08 -0.09 9.43
N LEU A 123 20.68 0.77 10.37
CA LEU A 123 21.59 1.40 11.36
C LEU A 123 21.73 0.59 12.65
N PHE A 124 20.71 -0.18 13.02
CA PHE A 124 20.67 -0.90 14.30
C PHE A 124 20.33 -2.38 14.10
N HIS A 125 20.86 -3.21 14.99
CA HIS A 125 20.53 -4.64 15.03
C HIS A 125 19.54 -4.90 16.16
N PHE A 126 18.38 -5.53 15.83
CA PHE A 126 17.29 -5.75 16.79
C PHE A 126 17.14 -7.20 17.27
N GLY A 127 17.78 -8.17 16.61
CA GLY A 127 17.63 -9.58 16.94
C GLY A 127 16.27 -10.19 16.59
N ILE A 128 15.44 -9.49 15.80
CA ILE A 128 14.16 -9.96 15.28
C ILE A 128 14.05 -9.66 13.78
N PRO A 129 13.33 -10.49 12.98
CA PRO A 129 13.19 -10.28 11.54
C PRO A 129 12.30 -9.09 11.19
N GLU A 130 12.57 -8.48 10.03
CA GLU A 130 11.70 -7.49 9.39
C GLU A 130 11.09 -8.08 8.11
N VAL A 131 9.77 -8.02 7.99
CA VAL A 131 9.04 -8.33 6.76
C VAL A 131 8.44 -7.03 6.23
N CYS A 132 8.81 -6.68 5.00
CA CYS A 132 8.27 -5.50 4.31
C CYS A 132 7.11 -5.91 3.42
N ILE A 133 5.99 -5.19 3.49
CA ILE A 133 4.78 -5.47 2.69
C ILE A 133 4.36 -4.23 1.91
N GLY A 134 4.10 -4.41 0.60
CA GLY A 134 3.59 -3.35 -0.28
C GLY A 134 3.64 -3.74 -1.73
N HIS A 135 2.79 -3.14 -2.55
CA HIS A 135 2.80 -3.34 -4.00
C HIS A 135 4.11 -2.85 -4.64
N GLN A 136 4.69 -1.79 -4.09
CA GLN A 136 5.91 -1.15 -4.60
C GLN A 136 7.12 -2.10 -4.63
N TYR A 137 7.13 -3.16 -3.81
CA TYR A 137 8.20 -4.18 -3.85
C TYR A 137 8.18 -4.99 -5.15
N LEU A 138 7.05 -5.02 -5.86
CA LEU A 138 6.96 -5.61 -7.20
C LEU A 138 7.81 -4.84 -8.23
N PHE A 139 8.00 -3.52 -8.06
CA PHE A 139 8.87 -2.71 -8.93
C PHE A 139 10.35 -3.09 -8.85
N LEU A 140 10.75 -3.87 -7.85
CA LEU A 140 12.09 -4.46 -7.71
C LEU A 140 12.18 -5.86 -8.34
N HIS A 141 11.05 -6.46 -8.72
CA HIS A 141 11.02 -7.77 -9.34
C HIS A 141 11.55 -7.72 -10.79
N PRO A 142 12.44 -8.65 -11.22
CA PRO A 142 13.02 -8.63 -12.58
C PRO A 142 11.98 -8.70 -13.71
N SER A 143 10.88 -9.41 -13.48
CA SER A 143 9.80 -9.57 -14.46
C SER A 143 8.87 -8.37 -14.55
N PHE A 144 8.92 -7.43 -13.59
CA PHE A 144 8.10 -6.23 -13.64
C PHE A 144 8.71 -5.20 -14.61
N GLN A 145 7.93 -4.79 -15.60
CA GLN A 145 8.36 -3.80 -16.57
C GLN A 145 7.82 -2.43 -16.18
N MET A 146 8.72 -1.49 -15.90
CA MET A 146 8.38 -0.09 -15.64
C MET A 146 7.78 0.56 -16.90
N PRO A 147 6.97 1.63 -16.75
CA PRO A 147 6.35 2.33 -17.89
C PRO A 147 7.37 2.88 -18.91
N GLY A 148 8.56 3.29 -18.47
CA GLY A 148 9.58 3.90 -19.32
C GLY A 148 9.27 5.34 -19.74
N LYS A 149 8.14 5.89 -19.31
CA LYS A 149 7.66 7.24 -19.65
C LYS A 149 8.48 8.34 -18.94
N TYR A 150 8.94 8.05 -17.71
CA TYR A 150 9.68 8.98 -16.86
C TYR A 150 10.91 8.30 -16.24
N PRO A 151 12.01 8.09 -16.98
CA PRO A 151 13.13 7.25 -16.52
C PRO A 151 13.75 7.68 -15.19
N LEU A 152 13.94 8.99 -14.96
CA LEU A 152 14.52 9.49 -13.70
C LEU A 152 13.57 9.35 -12.51
N PRO A 153 12.28 9.76 -12.56
CA PRO A 153 11.30 9.46 -11.53
C PRO A 153 11.14 7.95 -11.24
N GLU A 154 11.16 7.10 -12.25
CA GLU A 154 11.06 5.65 -12.11
C GLU A 154 12.30 5.07 -11.40
N PHE A 155 13.49 5.53 -11.77
CA PHE A 155 14.73 5.17 -11.09
C PHE A 155 14.69 5.59 -9.61
N LEU A 156 14.29 6.84 -9.32
CA LEU A 156 14.19 7.35 -7.95
C LEU A 156 13.14 6.59 -7.12
N LEU A 157 12.01 6.20 -7.72
CA LEU A 157 11.02 5.35 -7.06
C LEU A 157 11.62 4.00 -6.66
N ARG A 158 12.37 3.35 -7.56
CA ARG A 158 13.05 2.08 -7.24
C ARG A 158 14.12 2.24 -6.16
N VAL A 159 14.88 3.34 -6.18
CA VAL A 159 15.87 3.66 -5.12
C VAL A 159 15.15 3.85 -3.79
N PHE A 160 14.09 4.66 -3.76
CA PHE A 160 13.28 4.86 -2.55
C PHE A 160 12.71 3.54 -2.02
N THR A 161 12.15 2.72 -2.91
CA THR A 161 11.64 1.39 -2.54
C THR A 161 12.72 0.49 -1.93
N ARG A 162 13.98 0.54 -2.44
CA ARG A 162 15.09 -0.20 -1.82
C ARG A 162 15.41 0.32 -0.42
N ILE A 163 15.32 1.63 -0.20
CA ILE A 163 15.59 2.22 1.12
C ILE A 163 14.54 1.79 2.14
N THR A 164 13.27 1.65 1.76
CA THR A 164 12.21 1.21 2.68
C THR A 164 12.39 -0.22 3.20
N CYS A 165 13.22 -1.03 2.55
CA CYS A 165 13.43 -2.44 2.90
C CYS A 165 14.91 -2.82 3.09
N LEU A 166 15.72 -1.85 3.56
CA LEU A 166 17.13 -2.10 3.87
C LEU A 166 17.25 -3.16 4.96
N ARG A 167 18.00 -4.25 4.66
CA ARG A 167 18.21 -5.41 5.55
C ARG A 167 16.94 -6.18 5.93
N ALA A 168 15.81 -5.96 5.26
CA ALA A 168 14.61 -6.74 5.48
C ALA A 168 14.85 -8.23 5.17
N THR A 169 14.35 -9.11 6.03
CA THR A 169 14.42 -10.57 5.87
C THR A 169 13.64 -11.01 4.65
N LYS A 170 12.44 -10.46 4.44
CA LYS A 170 11.58 -10.74 3.28
C LYS A 170 10.88 -9.47 2.81
N LYS A 171 10.56 -9.44 1.51
CA LYS A 171 9.73 -8.44 0.86
C LYS A 171 8.51 -9.13 0.25
N LEU A 172 7.34 -8.85 0.76
CA LEU A 172 6.07 -9.33 0.22
C LEU A 172 5.55 -8.31 -0.79
N ALA A 173 5.70 -8.63 -2.06
CA ALA A 173 5.22 -7.82 -3.16
C ALA A 173 3.75 -8.14 -3.43
N LEU A 174 2.85 -7.25 -3.02
CA LEU A 174 1.42 -7.38 -3.33
C LEU A 174 1.22 -7.25 -4.84
N SER A 175 0.48 -8.15 -5.45
CA SER A 175 0.33 -8.18 -6.91
C SER A 175 -1.06 -8.61 -7.34
N ILE A 176 -1.51 -8.08 -8.48
CA ILE A 176 -2.74 -8.50 -9.16
C ILE A 176 -2.60 -9.95 -9.66
N ARG A 177 -1.38 -10.37 -9.99
CA ARG A 177 -1.07 -11.73 -10.49
C ARG A 177 0.16 -12.33 -9.85
N ASP A 178 0.32 -13.64 -10.03
CA ASP A 178 1.52 -14.37 -9.63
C ASP A 178 2.64 -14.16 -10.66
N TYR A 179 3.60 -13.30 -10.35
CA TYR A 179 4.84 -13.11 -11.12
C TYR A 179 5.90 -14.16 -10.79
N GLY A 180 5.62 -15.10 -9.87
CA GLY A 180 6.60 -16.00 -9.27
C GLY A 180 7.48 -15.29 -8.23
N ASP A 181 8.07 -16.06 -7.35
CA ASP A 181 8.97 -15.53 -6.32
C ASP A 181 10.36 -15.21 -6.90
N ASN A 182 11.03 -14.21 -6.33
CA ASN A 182 12.43 -13.92 -6.64
C ASN A 182 13.30 -14.09 -5.39
N ALA A 183 13.79 -15.30 -5.16
CA ALA A 183 14.60 -15.65 -4.01
C ALA A 183 15.91 -14.84 -3.94
N ALA A 184 16.55 -14.55 -5.09
CA ALA A 184 17.80 -13.79 -5.15
C ALA A 184 17.68 -12.37 -4.56
N ASN A 185 16.49 -11.77 -4.64
CA ASN A 185 16.19 -10.45 -4.07
C ASN A 185 15.34 -10.54 -2.80
N GLY A 186 15.06 -11.73 -2.27
CA GLY A 186 14.20 -11.94 -1.10
C GLY A 186 12.75 -11.45 -1.31
N ILE A 187 12.24 -11.52 -2.55
CA ILE A 187 10.88 -11.09 -2.91
C ILE A 187 9.97 -12.32 -2.99
N LYS A 188 8.90 -12.27 -2.21
CA LYS A 188 7.75 -13.17 -2.30
C LYS A 188 6.60 -12.42 -2.95
N VAL A 189 6.07 -12.95 -4.04
CA VAL A 189 4.89 -12.40 -4.70
C VAL A 189 3.64 -12.99 -4.04
N VAL A 190 2.79 -12.10 -3.54
CA VAL A 190 1.59 -12.49 -2.80
C VAL A 190 0.37 -11.73 -3.31
N PRO A 191 -0.85 -12.28 -3.15
CA PRO A 191 -2.08 -11.58 -3.49
C PRO A 191 -2.23 -10.26 -2.72
N PRO A 192 -3.08 -9.33 -3.19
CA PRO A 192 -3.36 -8.09 -2.47
C PRO A 192 -4.05 -8.35 -1.13
N LEU A 193 -3.82 -7.46 -0.17
CA LEU A 193 -4.46 -7.46 1.14
C LEU A 193 -5.83 -6.78 1.06
N LEU A 194 -6.88 -7.53 0.71
CA LEU A 194 -8.23 -7.00 0.67
C LEU A 194 -8.90 -7.04 2.05
N ARG A 195 -9.61 -5.95 2.36
CA ARG A 195 -10.43 -5.87 3.59
C ARG A 195 -11.55 -6.92 3.56
N GLN A 196 -11.83 -7.54 4.68
CA GLN A 196 -12.93 -8.52 4.79
C GLN A 196 -14.29 -7.94 4.35
N LYS A 197 -14.51 -6.64 4.58
CA LYS A 197 -15.73 -5.96 4.11
C LYS A 197 -15.87 -5.99 2.59
N VAL A 198 -14.80 -5.96 1.81
CA VAL A 198 -14.84 -6.10 0.34
C VAL A 198 -15.37 -7.48 -0.04
N LYS A 199 -14.86 -8.52 0.62
CA LYS A 199 -15.22 -9.93 0.37
C LYS A 199 -16.66 -10.25 0.76
N THR A 200 -17.19 -9.59 1.79
CA THR A 200 -18.54 -9.84 2.33
C THR A 200 -19.60 -8.88 1.81
N THR A 201 -19.23 -7.81 1.11
CA THR A 201 -20.20 -6.86 0.54
C THR A 201 -20.96 -7.49 -0.63
N ILE A 202 -22.29 -7.51 -0.52
CA ILE A 202 -23.16 -8.05 -1.56
C ILE A 202 -23.13 -7.14 -2.79
N ARG A 203 -22.74 -7.69 -3.93
CA ARG A 203 -22.73 -7.00 -5.20
C ARG A 203 -24.16 -6.83 -5.72
N HIS A 204 -24.43 -5.69 -6.31
CA HIS A 204 -25.71 -5.40 -6.97
C HIS A 204 -25.50 -4.59 -8.26
N HIS A 205 -26.54 -4.38 -9.05
CA HIS A 205 -26.44 -3.71 -10.34
C HIS A 205 -27.19 -2.38 -10.31
N GLY A 206 -26.45 -1.29 -10.03
CA GLY A 206 -26.94 0.08 -10.15
C GLY A 206 -26.63 0.66 -11.53
N ASN A 207 -27.32 1.75 -11.88
CA ASN A 207 -27.13 2.44 -13.17
C ASN A 207 -26.28 3.70 -13.00
N TYR A 208 -25.11 3.60 -12.35
CA TYR A 208 -24.21 4.71 -12.08
C TYR A 208 -22.75 4.32 -12.19
N ILE A 209 -21.90 5.32 -12.34
CA ILE A 209 -20.44 5.20 -12.31
C ILE A 209 -19.94 5.78 -10.98
N VAL A 210 -19.01 5.10 -10.34
CA VAL A 210 -18.34 5.59 -9.14
C VAL A 210 -16.94 6.06 -9.49
N GLY A 211 -16.50 7.14 -8.85
CA GLY A 211 -15.11 7.58 -8.95
C GLY A 211 -14.49 7.86 -7.60
N TYR A 212 -13.16 7.75 -7.51
CA TYR A 212 -12.37 8.20 -6.40
C TYR A 212 -11.23 9.11 -6.88
N MET A 213 -11.10 10.26 -6.26
CA MET A 213 -10.07 11.23 -6.56
C MET A 213 -9.21 11.45 -5.32
N LEU A 214 -7.92 11.11 -5.40
CA LEU A 214 -6.96 11.42 -4.36
C LEU A 214 -6.82 12.96 -4.18
N ASN A 215 -6.81 13.68 -5.30
CA ASN A 215 -6.64 15.12 -5.35
C ASN A 215 -7.92 15.79 -5.85
N ALA A 216 -8.44 16.75 -5.08
CA ALA A 216 -9.68 17.46 -5.41
C ALA A 216 -9.60 18.31 -6.72
N GLY A 217 -8.40 18.57 -7.23
CA GLY A 217 -8.18 19.29 -8.49
C GLY A 217 -8.82 18.65 -9.74
N TYR A 218 -9.09 17.34 -9.68
CA TYR A 218 -9.79 16.64 -10.76
C TYR A 218 -11.30 16.87 -10.81
N ALA A 219 -11.89 17.49 -9.77
CA ALA A 219 -13.34 17.69 -9.72
C ALA A 219 -13.86 18.55 -10.87
N GLU A 220 -13.07 19.53 -11.32
CA GLU A 220 -13.46 20.40 -12.44
C GLU A 220 -13.45 19.62 -13.77
N ASP A 221 -12.54 18.66 -13.95
CA ASP A 221 -12.52 17.81 -15.14
C ASP A 221 -13.79 16.92 -15.19
N VAL A 222 -14.20 16.38 -14.05
CA VAL A 222 -15.43 15.59 -13.93
C VAL A 222 -16.66 16.46 -14.23
N LYS A 223 -16.75 17.66 -13.67
CA LYS A 223 -17.85 18.59 -13.95
C LYS A 223 -17.93 19.00 -15.42
N ALA A 224 -16.78 19.32 -16.03
CA ALA A 224 -16.70 19.71 -17.44
C ALA A 224 -17.14 18.57 -18.38
N TRP A 225 -16.79 17.32 -18.05
CA TRP A 225 -17.29 16.16 -18.78
C TRP A 225 -18.80 15.98 -18.57
N HIS A 226 -19.29 16.10 -17.33
CA HIS A 226 -20.68 15.93 -16.95
C HIS A 226 -21.62 16.95 -17.61
N GLN A 227 -21.21 18.22 -17.74
CA GLN A 227 -21.95 19.23 -18.45
C GLN A 227 -22.33 18.84 -19.88
N LYS A 228 -21.50 18.04 -20.54
CA LYS A 228 -21.76 17.49 -21.89
C LYS A 228 -22.59 16.19 -21.83
N HIS A 229 -22.72 15.55 -20.68
CA HIS A 229 -23.37 14.27 -20.49
C HIS A 229 -24.30 14.27 -19.25
N PRO A 230 -25.28 15.20 -19.17
CA PRO A 230 -26.06 15.48 -17.95
C PRO A 230 -26.95 14.32 -17.47
N HIS A 231 -27.18 13.32 -18.33
CA HIS A 231 -28.00 12.13 -17.98
C HIS A 231 -27.18 10.96 -17.41
N THR A 232 -25.85 11.11 -17.30
CA THR A 232 -25.00 10.05 -16.72
C THR A 232 -24.93 10.20 -15.21
N GLN A 233 -25.39 9.18 -14.50
CA GLN A 233 -25.34 9.18 -13.03
C GLN A 233 -23.91 8.95 -12.53
N LEU A 234 -23.37 9.90 -11.77
CA LEU A 234 -22.00 9.90 -11.26
C LEU A 234 -21.97 10.13 -9.76
N HIS A 235 -21.21 9.30 -9.05
CA HIS A 235 -20.90 9.46 -7.63
C HIS A 235 -19.39 9.47 -7.45
N PHE A 236 -18.81 10.63 -7.12
CA PHE A 236 -17.37 10.77 -6.92
C PHE A 236 -17.02 10.98 -5.46
N PHE A 237 -16.05 10.21 -4.97
CA PHE A 237 -15.52 10.34 -3.62
C PHE A 237 -14.18 11.09 -3.64
N TRP A 238 -13.99 11.99 -2.68
CA TRP A 238 -12.75 12.76 -2.53
C TRP A 238 -12.31 12.90 -1.07
N ASP A 239 -11.00 13.07 -0.87
CA ASP A 239 -10.42 13.33 0.46
C ASP A 239 -10.27 14.85 0.68
N LYS A 240 -11.41 15.58 0.70
CA LYS A 240 -11.47 17.02 0.93
C LYS A 240 -12.10 17.27 2.29
N ALA A 241 -11.26 17.58 3.30
CA ALA A 241 -11.69 17.71 4.69
C ALA A 241 -12.75 18.82 4.90
N ASP A 242 -12.65 19.92 4.15
CA ASP A 242 -13.53 21.09 4.27
C ASP A 242 -14.84 20.96 3.44
N ALA A 243 -14.99 19.85 2.69
CA ALA A 243 -16.20 19.63 1.91
C ALA A 243 -17.33 19.09 2.81
N PRO A 244 -18.61 19.39 2.48
CA PRO A 244 -19.74 18.73 3.12
C PRO A 244 -19.68 17.21 2.88
N GLU A 245 -20.41 16.43 3.66
CA GLU A 245 -20.48 14.99 3.47
C GLU A 245 -20.96 14.60 2.07
N GLU A 246 -21.90 15.38 1.53
CA GLU A 246 -22.39 15.28 0.17
C GLU A 246 -22.50 16.68 -0.45
N LEU A 247 -21.98 16.82 -1.65
CA LEU A 247 -22.13 17.99 -2.50
C LEU A 247 -22.86 17.55 -3.78
N GLN A 248 -24.16 17.71 -3.79
CA GLN A 248 -24.98 17.50 -4.99
C GLN A 248 -24.78 18.67 -5.94
N VAL A 249 -24.23 18.41 -7.13
CA VAL A 249 -24.03 19.42 -8.18
C VAL A 249 -25.31 19.61 -8.99
N ASP A 250 -25.96 18.49 -9.33
CA ASP A 250 -27.26 18.42 -9.98
C ASP A 250 -27.94 17.07 -9.66
N GLU A 251 -28.98 16.70 -10.42
CA GLU A 251 -29.76 15.45 -10.18
C GLU A 251 -28.93 14.17 -10.42
N THR A 252 -27.83 14.26 -11.18
CA THR A 252 -27.06 13.12 -11.67
C THR A 252 -25.59 13.15 -11.28
N LEU A 253 -25.06 14.24 -10.72
CA LEU A 253 -23.68 14.33 -10.22
C LEU A 253 -23.64 14.67 -8.73
N THR A 254 -23.06 13.80 -7.94
CA THR A 254 -22.82 14.00 -6.50
C THR A 254 -21.36 13.72 -6.15
N PHE A 255 -20.73 14.67 -5.45
CA PHE A 255 -19.45 14.43 -4.78
C PHE A 255 -19.68 14.07 -3.30
N HIS A 256 -18.99 13.04 -2.84
CA HIS A 256 -19.04 12.55 -1.46
C HIS A 256 -17.71 12.75 -0.77
N ARG A 257 -17.70 13.26 0.45
CA ARG A 257 -16.52 13.14 1.30
C ARG A 257 -16.26 11.67 1.56
N ILE A 258 -15.00 11.24 1.47
CA ILE A 258 -14.65 9.82 1.58
C ILE A 258 -15.13 9.24 2.92
N ASN A 259 -15.92 8.21 2.83
CA ASN A 259 -16.38 7.36 3.92
C ASN A 259 -16.26 5.92 3.48
N ASP A 260 -15.57 5.12 4.24
CA ASP A 260 -15.18 3.76 3.91
C ASP A 260 -16.38 2.84 3.61
N VAL A 261 -17.39 2.87 4.46
CA VAL A 261 -18.60 2.04 4.32
C VAL A 261 -19.43 2.47 3.12
N LYS A 262 -19.63 3.79 2.98
CA LYS A 262 -20.39 4.36 1.88
C LYS A 262 -19.71 4.10 0.54
N PHE A 263 -18.39 4.29 0.47
CA PHE A 263 -17.59 4.04 -0.73
C PHE A 263 -17.73 2.59 -1.22
N LEU A 264 -17.55 1.60 -0.34
CA LEU A 264 -17.70 0.19 -0.70
C LEU A 264 -19.12 -0.17 -1.15
N LYS A 265 -20.15 0.40 -0.51
CA LYS A 265 -21.53 0.20 -0.93
C LYS A 265 -21.78 0.71 -2.35
N TYR A 266 -21.26 1.90 -2.67
CA TYR A 266 -21.40 2.45 -4.02
C TYR A 266 -20.55 1.67 -5.04
N MET A 267 -19.33 1.28 -4.70
CA MET A 267 -18.49 0.44 -5.56
C MET A 267 -19.16 -0.91 -5.87
N ALA A 268 -19.75 -1.56 -4.88
CA ALA A 268 -20.42 -2.84 -5.07
C ALA A 268 -21.58 -2.78 -6.09
N GLY A 269 -22.24 -1.62 -6.21
CA GLY A 269 -23.37 -1.43 -7.12
C GLY A 269 -23.05 -0.74 -8.44
N CYS A 270 -21.88 -0.16 -8.62
CA CYS A 270 -21.58 0.62 -9.83
C CYS A 270 -21.45 -0.25 -11.08
N LYS A 271 -21.66 0.36 -12.26
CA LYS A 271 -21.37 -0.24 -13.55
C LYS A 271 -19.87 -0.24 -13.89
N ALA A 272 -19.16 0.80 -13.43
CA ALA A 272 -17.75 0.99 -13.69
C ALA A 272 -17.16 1.92 -12.63
N TYR A 273 -15.85 1.86 -12.46
CA TYR A 273 -15.09 2.61 -11.48
C TYR A 273 -14.00 3.47 -12.12
N ALA A 274 -13.89 4.72 -11.72
CA ALA A 274 -12.86 5.66 -12.18
C ALA A 274 -12.00 6.12 -11.01
N THR A 275 -10.65 6.03 -11.13
CA THR A 275 -9.77 6.32 -10.01
C THR A 275 -8.43 6.92 -10.43
N THR A 276 -7.77 7.61 -9.51
CA THR A 276 -6.37 8.02 -9.65
C THR A 276 -5.38 6.87 -9.45
N ALA A 277 -5.70 5.66 -9.91
CA ALA A 277 -4.84 4.48 -9.97
C ALA A 277 -4.17 4.07 -8.65
N GLY A 278 -4.86 4.20 -7.51
CA GLY A 278 -4.42 3.62 -6.24
C GLY A 278 -4.58 2.10 -6.27
N PHE A 279 -3.50 1.36 -5.93
CA PHE A 279 -3.46 -0.11 -6.03
C PHE A 279 -4.61 -0.79 -5.30
N GLU A 280 -4.84 -0.46 -4.02
CA GLU A 280 -5.84 -1.13 -3.19
C GLU A 280 -7.26 -0.98 -3.76
N SER A 281 -7.64 0.24 -4.16
CA SER A 281 -8.99 0.47 -4.70
C SER A 281 -9.22 -0.16 -6.06
N VAL A 282 -8.17 -0.33 -6.86
CA VAL A 282 -8.22 -1.10 -8.11
C VAL A 282 -8.44 -2.58 -7.81
N CYS A 283 -7.68 -3.15 -6.87
CA CYS A 283 -7.86 -4.56 -6.47
C CYS A 283 -9.25 -4.81 -5.86
N GLU A 284 -9.78 -3.88 -5.06
CA GLU A 284 -11.15 -3.97 -4.53
C GLU A 284 -12.21 -3.95 -5.65
N ALA A 285 -12.03 -3.07 -6.65
CA ALA A 285 -12.93 -3.00 -7.80
C ALA A 285 -12.87 -4.28 -8.65
N LEU A 286 -11.67 -4.81 -8.91
CA LEU A 286 -11.48 -6.09 -9.60
C LEU A 286 -12.17 -7.25 -8.89
N TYR A 287 -11.98 -7.35 -7.57
CA TYR A 287 -12.63 -8.38 -6.76
C TYR A 287 -14.15 -8.30 -6.86
N MET A 288 -14.71 -7.09 -6.96
CA MET A 288 -16.13 -6.83 -7.16
C MET A 288 -16.58 -6.95 -8.63
N GLY A 289 -15.69 -7.30 -9.57
CA GLY A 289 -16.00 -7.45 -11.00
C GLY A 289 -16.31 -6.11 -11.68
N LYS A 290 -15.62 -5.02 -11.30
CA LYS A 290 -15.86 -3.68 -11.84
C LYS A 290 -14.75 -3.26 -12.82
N PRO A 291 -15.10 -2.92 -14.07
CA PRO A 291 -14.14 -2.34 -15.01
C PRO A 291 -13.64 -0.99 -14.50
N CYS A 292 -12.31 -0.75 -14.62
CA CYS A 292 -11.66 0.42 -14.07
C CYS A 292 -11.20 1.40 -15.16
N MET A 293 -11.27 2.70 -14.86
CA MET A 293 -10.50 3.74 -15.53
C MET A 293 -9.46 4.29 -14.57
N LEU A 294 -8.22 4.39 -15.04
CA LEU A 294 -7.04 4.68 -14.24
C LEU A 294 -6.43 5.99 -14.70
N ILE A 295 -6.40 7.00 -13.83
CA ILE A 295 -5.85 8.32 -14.11
C ILE A 295 -4.63 8.54 -13.21
N PRO A 296 -3.41 8.15 -13.64
CA PRO A 296 -2.24 8.25 -12.80
C PRO A 296 -1.83 9.71 -12.56
N ALA A 297 -1.65 10.08 -11.29
CA ALA A 297 -1.21 11.42 -10.89
C ALA A 297 0.30 11.50 -10.61
N HIS A 298 0.99 10.36 -10.45
CA HIS A 298 2.43 10.28 -10.20
C HIS A 298 3.00 8.93 -10.66
N VAL A 299 4.34 8.83 -10.65
CA VAL A 299 5.07 7.69 -11.23
C VAL A 299 4.67 6.32 -10.68
N GLU A 300 4.37 6.20 -9.38
CA GLU A 300 3.88 4.94 -8.80
C GLU A 300 2.52 4.56 -9.41
N GLN A 301 1.62 5.52 -9.54
CA GLN A 301 0.31 5.28 -10.15
C GLN A 301 0.39 5.00 -11.66
N GLU A 302 1.41 5.51 -12.36
CA GLU A 302 1.72 5.08 -13.74
C GLU A 302 2.11 3.60 -13.79
N CYS A 303 2.89 3.12 -12.81
CA CYS A 303 3.22 1.70 -12.69
C CYS A 303 1.96 0.86 -12.41
N ASN A 304 1.11 1.30 -11.48
CA ASN A 304 -0.14 0.61 -11.14
C ASN A 304 -1.11 0.57 -12.34
N ALA A 305 -1.21 1.66 -13.07
CA ALA A 305 -2.07 1.74 -14.25
C ALA A 305 -1.59 0.80 -15.36
N LEU A 306 -0.29 0.78 -15.63
CA LEU A 306 0.31 -0.12 -16.60
C LEU A 306 0.13 -1.60 -16.23
N ASP A 307 0.30 -1.94 -14.95
CA ASP A 307 0.10 -3.29 -14.44
C ASP A 307 -1.37 -3.72 -14.62
N ALA A 308 -2.30 -2.85 -14.23
CA ALA A 308 -3.73 -3.11 -14.39
C ALA A 308 -4.18 -3.20 -15.87
N GLU A 309 -3.61 -2.41 -16.78
CA GLU A 309 -3.92 -2.51 -18.22
C GLU A 309 -3.42 -3.84 -18.81
N ARG A 310 -2.22 -4.29 -18.44
CA ARG A 310 -1.68 -5.60 -18.88
C ARG A 310 -2.56 -6.76 -18.44
N GLU A 311 -3.20 -6.60 -17.30
CA GLU A 311 -4.08 -7.59 -16.72
C GLU A 311 -5.55 -7.43 -17.17
N MET A 312 -5.80 -6.59 -18.18
CA MET A 312 -7.15 -6.30 -18.69
C MET A 312 -8.12 -5.80 -17.61
N ALA A 313 -7.59 -5.30 -16.51
CA ALA A 313 -8.33 -4.82 -15.34
C ALA A 313 -8.92 -3.43 -15.54
N GLY A 314 -8.36 -2.65 -16.46
CA GLY A 314 -8.77 -1.27 -16.69
C GLY A 314 -8.17 -0.65 -17.93
N VAL A 315 -8.51 0.61 -18.15
CA VAL A 315 -7.97 1.47 -19.21
C VAL A 315 -7.33 2.71 -18.60
N ALA A 316 -6.06 2.98 -18.93
CA ALA A 316 -5.38 4.19 -18.49
C ALA A 316 -5.75 5.40 -19.36
N THR A 317 -5.89 6.56 -18.72
CA THR A 317 -6.20 7.83 -19.37
C THR A 317 -5.49 8.98 -18.66
N ASP A 318 -5.28 10.11 -19.36
CA ASP A 318 -4.66 11.30 -18.76
C ASP A 318 -5.67 12.18 -17.99
N ALA A 319 -6.98 11.93 -18.15
CA ALA A 319 -8.07 12.67 -17.52
C ALA A 319 -9.30 11.77 -17.30
N PHE A 320 -10.31 12.25 -16.55
CA PHE A 320 -11.57 11.54 -16.35
C PHE A 320 -12.44 11.52 -17.62
N ASP A 321 -12.02 10.74 -18.61
CA ASP A 321 -12.74 10.48 -19.86
C ASP A 321 -13.71 9.30 -19.69
N ILE A 322 -14.89 9.60 -19.15
CA ILE A 322 -15.90 8.58 -18.84
C ILE A 322 -16.41 7.87 -20.11
N ASP A 323 -16.29 8.45 -21.31
CA ASP A 323 -16.70 7.76 -22.55
C ASP A 323 -15.75 6.61 -22.85
N LYS A 324 -14.44 6.75 -22.63
CA LYS A 324 -13.49 5.64 -22.74
C LYS A 324 -13.82 4.53 -21.72
N LEU A 325 -14.16 4.90 -20.49
CA LEU A 325 -14.59 3.93 -19.47
C LEU A 325 -15.85 3.17 -19.92
N LYS A 326 -16.86 3.87 -20.47
CA LYS A 326 -18.07 3.24 -20.99
C LYS A 326 -17.78 2.28 -22.15
N VAL A 327 -16.86 2.63 -23.04
CA VAL A 327 -16.43 1.76 -24.14
C VAL A 327 -15.74 0.52 -23.59
N PHE A 328 -14.77 0.68 -22.68
CA PHE A 328 -14.07 -0.44 -22.05
C PHE A 328 -15.05 -1.35 -21.31
N ALA A 329 -15.97 -0.79 -20.53
CA ALA A 329 -16.93 -1.54 -19.72
C ALA A 329 -17.89 -2.41 -20.54
N ARG A 330 -18.14 -2.10 -21.83
CA ARG A 330 -18.99 -2.93 -22.70
C ARG A 330 -18.37 -4.28 -23.07
N GLY A 331 -17.05 -4.32 -23.15
CA GLY A 331 -16.29 -5.52 -23.48
C GLY A 331 -15.60 -6.17 -22.26
N TYR A 332 -15.83 -5.65 -21.06
CA TYR A 332 -15.18 -6.14 -19.86
C TYR A 332 -15.81 -7.45 -19.39
N GLU A 333 -14.96 -8.43 -19.17
CA GLU A 333 -15.31 -9.68 -18.51
C GLU A 333 -14.67 -9.73 -17.11
N GLU A 334 -15.39 -10.28 -16.15
CA GLU A 334 -14.91 -10.39 -14.77
C GLU A 334 -13.67 -11.28 -14.70
N ASP A 335 -12.60 -10.81 -14.07
CA ASP A 335 -11.36 -11.58 -13.89
C ASP A 335 -11.54 -12.64 -12.78
N VAL A 336 -11.85 -13.86 -13.20
CA VAL A 336 -11.99 -15.01 -12.31
C VAL A 336 -10.63 -15.44 -11.76
N GLU A 337 -9.55 -15.31 -12.54
CA GLU A 337 -8.20 -15.70 -12.11
C GLU A 337 -7.70 -14.81 -10.98
N PHE A 338 -7.99 -13.49 -11.04
CA PHE A 338 -7.67 -12.58 -9.95
C PHE A 338 -8.38 -12.98 -8.65
N ARG A 339 -9.66 -13.36 -8.71
CA ARG A 339 -10.40 -13.80 -7.52
C ARG A 339 -9.86 -15.11 -6.97
N MET A 340 -9.49 -16.04 -7.83
CA MET A 340 -8.82 -17.27 -7.40
C MET A 340 -7.47 -16.97 -6.75
N TRP A 341 -6.67 -16.08 -7.34
CA TRP A 341 -5.41 -15.63 -6.78
C TRP A 341 -5.58 -15.00 -5.38
N GLU A 342 -6.56 -14.11 -5.24
CA GLU A 342 -6.83 -13.44 -3.97
C GLU A 342 -7.32 -14.40 -2.87
N ASN A 343 -8.02 -15.47 -3.21
CA ASN A 343 -8.43 -16.49 -2.24
C ASN A 343 -7.25 -17.19 -1.55
N TYR A 344 -6.06 -17.14 -2.12
CA TYR A 344 -4.82 -17.65 -1.52
C TYR A 344 -4.08 -16.62 -0.66
N ALA A 345 -4.61 -15.39 -0.50
CA ALA A 345 -3.90 -14.29 0.17
C ALA A 345 -3.49 -14.66 1.60
N GLU A 346 -4.42 -15.14 2.42
CA GLU A 346 -4.16 -15.51 3.82
C GLU A 346 -3.07 -16.58 3.92
N ILE A 347 -3.22 -17.68 3.19
CA ILE A 347 -2.26 -18.81 3.21
C ILE A 347 -0.87 -18.37 2.72
N ARG A 348 -0.78 -17.64 1.61
CA ARG A 348 0.51 -17.22 1.03
C ARG A 348 1.22 -16.18 1.89
N ILE A 349 0.49 -15.22 2.43
CA ILE A 349 1.06 -14.16 3.27
C ILE A 349 1.54 -14.76 4.59
N MET A 350 0.75 -15.61 5.24
CA MET A 350 1.17 -16.27 6.48
C MET A 350 2.37 -17.18 6.25
N ALA A 351 2.36 -18.00 5.21
CA ALA A 351 3.52 -18.86 4.89
C ALA A 351 4.80 -18.04 4.63
N ALA A 352 4.67 -16.85 4.03
CA ALA A 352 5.83 -15.99 3.81
C ALA A 352 6.34 -15.32 5.11
N ILE A 353 5.44 -14.93 6.01
CA ILE A 353 5.79 -14.38 7.33
C ILE A 353 6.45 -15.46 8.19
N ASP A 354 5.87 -16.66 8.26
CA ASP A 354 6.42 -17.79 9.00
C ASP A 354 7.79 -18.23 8.46
N SER A 355 7.93 -18.26 7.12
CA SER A 355 9.23 -18.52 6.48
C SER A 355 10.28 -17.49 6.88
N ALA A 356 9.92 -16.19 6.92
CA ALA A 356 10.85 -15.14 7.33
C ALA A 356 11.25 -15.26 8.80
N TYR A 357 10.31 -15.61 9.66
CA TYR A 357 10.53 -15.85 11.07
C TYR A 357 11.50 -17.03 11.27
N ASN A 358 11.18 -18.19 10.71
CA ASN A 358 11.97 -19.42 10.86
C ASN A 358 13.38 -19.26 10.26
N GLU A 359 13.50 -18.74 9.03
CA GLU A 359 14.81 -18.52 8.39
C GLU A 359 15.72 -17.61 9.21
N TYR A 360 15.18 -16.59 9.86
CA TYR A 360 15.95 -15.67 10.69
C TYR A 360 16.51 -16.38 11.93
N TYR A 361 15.69 -17.12 12.65
CA TYR A 361 16.09 -17.78 13.89
C TYR A 361 16.96 -19.02 13.62
N ASP A 362 16.67 -19.81 12.60
CA ASP A 362 17.51 -20.96 12.18
C ASP A 362 18.93 -20.50 11.80
N THR A 363 19.05 -19.41 11.06
CA THR A 363 20.34 -18.84 10.67
C THR A 363 21.11 -18.31 11.89
N THR A 364 20.41 -17.69 12.84
CA THR A 364 21.02 -17.14 14.06
C THR A 364 21.51 -18.25 14.99
N GLU A 365 20.76 -19.34 15.14
CA GLU A 365 21.17 -20.51 15.93
C GLU A 365 22.40 -21.17 15.33
N THR A 366 22.48 -21.31 14.00
CA THR A 366 23.62 -21.88 13.30
C THR A 366 24.90 -21.06 13.51
N CYS A 367 24.80 -19.73 13.41
CA CYS A 367 25.95 -18.84 13.68
C CYS A 367 26.45 -18.94 15.11
N VAL A 368 25.55 -18.99 16.10
CA VAL A 368 25.95 -19.17 17.53
C VAL A 368 26.59 -20.51 17.78
N TYR A 369 26.14 -21.55 17.07
CA TYR A 369 26.71 -22.91 17.19
C TYR A 369 28.13 -22.98 16.61
N ASP A 370 28.36 -22.31 15.47
CA ASP A 370 29.69 -22.26 14.83
C ASP A 370 30.67 -21.38 15.62
N GLU A 371 30.26 -20.26 16.21
CA GLU A 371 31.10 -19.50 17.15
C GLU A 371 31.46 -20.29 18.40
N LYS A 372 30.52 -21.01 18.97
CA LYS A 372 30.81 -21.90 20.12
C LYS A 372 31.78 -23.03 19.75
N LYS A 373 31.64 -23.64 18.57
CA LYS A 373 32.59 -24.66 18.08
C LYS A 373 33.97 -24.06 17.84
N SER A 374 34.09 -22.89 17.25
CA SER A 374 35.39 -22.24 17.03
C SER A 374 36.07 -21.87 18.34
N ASN A 375 35.33 -21.38 19.32
CA ASN A 375 35.88 -21.08 20.67
C ASN A 375 36.28 -22.33 21.46
N ILE A 376 35.56 -23.44 21.31
CA ILE A 376 35.94 -24.74 21.94
C ILE A 376 37.23 -25.27 21.26
N THR A 377 37.37 -25.16 19.95
CA THR A 377 38.56 -25.58 19.21
C THR A 377 39.80 -24.80 19.60
N ILE A 378 39.65 -23.46 19.79
CA ILE A 378 40.74 -22.57 20.25
C ILE A 378 41.15 -22.93 21.72
N ALA A 379 40.17 -23.16 22.59
CA ALA A 379 40.44 -23.51 23.98
C ALA A 379 41.15 -24.88 24.13
N SER A 380 40.88 -25.85 23.25
CA SER A 380 41.57 -27.16 23.25
C SER A 380 42.98 -27.07 22.66
N PHE A 381 43.31 -26.06 21.85
CA PHE A 381 44.65 -25.84 21.30
C PHE A 381 45.63 -25.23 22.33
N PHE A 382 45.14 -24.57 23.37
CA PHE A 382 45.96 -23.98 24.44
C PHE A 382 46.12 -24.90 25.68
N GLN A 383 45.54 -26.11 25.69
CA GLN A 383 45.65 -27.08 26.75
C GLN A 383 46.49 -28.36 26.38
N SER A 384 47.04 -28.40 25.18
CA SER A 384 48.00 -29.36 24.70
C SER A 384 49.39 -28.69 24.55
#